data_e9eafa7661c7efefb21da1d7abfc2655
#
_entry.id   e9eafa7661c7efefb21da1d7abfc2655
#
_cell.length_a   1.000
_cell.length_b   1.000
_cell.length_c   1.000
_cell.angle_alpha   90.00
_cell.angle_beta   90.00
_cell.angle_gamma   90.00
#
_symmetry.space_group_name_H-M   'P 1'
#
loop_
_entity.id
_entity.type
_entity.pdbx_description
1 polymer ?
#
loop_
_entity_poly.entity_id
_entity_poly.type
_entity_poly.pdbx_seq_one_letter_code
_entity_poly.pdbx_strand_id
1 'polypeptide(L)'
;EYVDGITLKEYLKQRGGALTWKETVHFATQVLRALQHAHSKGIIHRDVKPQNIMLLADGSIKMMDFGIARFSRAQSQTVSDKAIGSVHYISPEQAKGDRTDARTDIYSVGVMLYEMLSGRLPFDGDGAVSIAIMQISDKAKPLAQVAPNVPQGLCQITEKAMEKDPDKRYQSAKEMLEAIEEFKRNPSIRFEYEYRNMQDNPQKNINRVVNNAKPGPKSGSIRTGGARRAGTSNPGRSKGKKGAAAAEKKPFSVLPIFFG
;
A
#
# COMPACT_ATOMS: atom_id res chain seq x y z
N GLU A 1 8.86 -16.92 18.55
CA GLU A 1 7.98 -16.52 19.66
C GLU A 1 6.53 -16.88 19.33
N TYR A 2 5.85 -17.59 20.23
CA TYR A 2 4.41 -17.81 20.14
C TYR A 2 3.69 -16.56 20.65
N VAL A 3 2.79 -16.00 19.83
CA VAL A 3 2.01 -14.81 20.18
C VAL A 3 0.55 -15.22 20.35
N ASP A 4 0.02 -15.10 21.56
CA ASP A 4 -1.39 -15.35 21.84
C ASP A 4 -2.22 -14.11 21.53
N GLY A 5 -3.15 -14.25 20.58
CA GLY A 5 -3.95 -13.15 20.08
C GLY A 5 -4.70 -13.50 18.81
N ILE A 6 -5.35 -12.51 18.21
CA ILE A 6 -6.00 -12.62 16.89
C ILE A 6 -5.37 -11.65 15.91
N THR A 7 -5.43 -11.96 14.63
CA THR A 7 -4.98 -10.99 13.62
C THR A 7 -5.91 -9.79 13.55
N LEU A 8 -5.37 -8.64 13.18
CA LEU A 8 -6.19 -7.45 12.93
C LEU A 8 -7.24 -7.71 11.82
N LYS A 9 -6.95 -8.63 10.87
CA LYS A 9 -7.92 -9.06 9.86
C LYS A 9 -9.09 -9.82 10.45
N GLU A 10 -8.85 -10.73 11.39
CA GLU A 10 -9.89 -11.44 12.12
C GLU A 10 -10.71 -10.48 12.99
N TYR A 11 -10.05 -9.53 13.66
CA TYR A 11 -10.72 -8.50 14.42
C TYR A 11 -11.64 -7.63 13.54
N LEU A 12 -11.15 -7.15 12.39
CA LEU A 12 -11.98 -6.43 11.40
C LEU A 12 -13.22 -7.23 11.00
N LYS A 13 -13.05 -8.52 10.72
CA LYS A 13 -14.18 -9.40 10.37
C LYS A 13 -15.20 -9.49 11.51
N GLN A 14 -14.75 -9.65 12.75
CA GLN A 14 -15.63 -9.68 13.94
C GLN A 14 -16.38 -8.37 14.17
N ARG A 15 -15.77 -7.23 13.78
CA ARG A 15 -16.34 -5.88 13.89
C ARG A 15 -17.26 -5.50 12.71
N GLY A 16 -17.56 -6.43 11.80
CA GLY A 16 -18.40 -6.17 10.63
C GLY A 16 -17.68 -5.47 9.48
N GLY A 17 -16.34 -5.49 9.47
CA GLY A 17 -15.49 -5.01 8.38
C GLY A 17 -14.91 -3.61 8.60
N ALA A 18 -15.58 -2.70 9.31
CA ALA A 18 -15.10 -1.35 9.58
C ALA A 18 -14.88 -1.11 11.08
N LEU A 19 -13.93 -0.24 11.39
CA LEU A 19 -13.64 0.23 12.75
C LEU A 19 -14.06 1.69 12.92
N THR A 20 -14.23 2.10 14.16
CA THR A 20 -14.33 3.53 14.47
C THR A 20 -13.02 4.23 14.13
N TRP A 21 -13.06 5.52 13.84
CA TRP A 21 -11.84 6.29 13.59
C TRP A 21 -10.90 6.31 14.80
N LYS A 22 -11.43 6.24 16.03
CA LYS A 22 -10.62 6.16 17.26
C LYS A 22 -9.83 4.85 17.35
N GLU A 23 -10.49 3.71 17.10
CA GLU A 23 -9.83 2.38 17.05
C GLU A 23 -8.78 2.35 15.94
N THR A 24 -9.13 2.87 14.75
CA THR A 24 -8.21 2.93 13.61
C THR A 24 -6.95 3.73 13.94
N VAL A 25 -7.10 4.92 14.54
CA VAL A 25 -5.97 5.75 14.97
C VAL A 25 -5.12 5.07 16.05
N HIS A 26 -5.77 4.35 16.98
CA HIS A 26 -5.05 3.59 18.01
C HIS A 26 -4.13 2.52 17.38
N PHE A 27 -4.65 1.70 16.46
CA PHE A 27 -3.84 0.68 15.78
C PHE A 27 -2.79 1.30 14.86
N ALA A 28 -3.15 2.31 14.08
CA ALA A 28 -2.22 3.00 13.20
C ALA A 28 -1.03 3.60 13.96
N THR A 29 -1.28 4.22 15.11
CA THR A 29 -0.22 4.77 15.98
C THR A 29 0.79 3.69 16.38
N GLN A 30 0.32 2.52 16.78
CA GLN A 30 1.18 1.42 17.21
C GLN A 30 1.96 0.83 16.03
N VAL A 31 1.30 0.62 14.87
CA VAL A 31 1.95 0.13 13.65
C VAL A 31 3.05 1.09 13.21
N LEU A 32 2.78 2.39 13.17
CA LEU A 32 3.78 3.39 12.76
C LEU A 32 4.95 3.47 13.72
N ARG A 33 4.75 3.31 15.04
CA ARG A 33 5.84 3.21 16.02
C ARG A 33 6.72 1.99 15.77
N ALA A 34 6.11 0.83 15.49
CA ALA A 34 6.84 -0.39 15.16
C ALA A 34 7.65 -0.23 13.85
N LEU A 35 7.03 0.35 12.80
CA LEU A 35 7.71 0.65 11.54
C LEU A 35 8.84 1.67 11.73
N GLN A 36 8.62 2.73 12.49
CA GLN A 36 9.68 3.72 12.80
C GLN A 36 10.89 3.04 13.43
N HIS A 37 10.67 2.12 14.38
CA HIS A 37 11.76 1.36 14.99
C HIS A 37 12.47 0.46 13.97
N ALA A 38 11.75 -0.30 13.15
CA ALA A 38 12.32 -1.16 12.11
C ALA A 38 13.12 -0.34 11.10
N HIS A 39 12.55 0.76 10.60
CA HIS A 39 13.19 1.66 9.63
C HIS A 39 14.47 2.28 10.18
N SER A 40 14.52 2.63 11.49
CA SER A 40 15.74 3.13 12.14
C SER A 40 16.89 2.10 12.17
N LYS A 41 16.57 0.82 11.99
CA LYS A 41 17.54 -0.29 11.85
C LYS A 41 17.79 -0.68 10.40
N GLY A 42 17.29 0.10 9.43
CA GLY A 42 17.38 -0.21 8.00
C GLY A 42 16.50 -1.36 7.53
N ILE A 43 15.53 -1.79 8.34
CA ILE A 43 14.63 -2.90 8.03
C ILE A 43 13.32 -2.33 7.47
N ILE A 44 12.97 -2.71 6.24
CA ILE A 44 11.70 -2.38 5.59
C ILE A 44 10.82 -3.62 5.64
N HIS A 45 9.56 -3.47 6.07
CA HIS A 45 8.65 -4.61 6.27
C HIS A 45 8.16 -5.22 4.95
N ARG A 46 7.77 -4.41 3.98
CA ARG A 46 7.33 -4.76 2.61
C ARG A 46 6.07 -5.63 2.49
N ASP A 47 5.44 -6.00 3.59
CA ASP A 47 4.20 -6.79 3.61
C ASP A 47 3.27 -6.35 4.76
N VAL A 48 3.15 -5.02 4.94
CA VAL A 48 2.24 -4.44 5.95
C VAL A 48 0.81 -4.67 5.51
N LYS A 49 0.05 -5.40 6.34
CA LYS A 49 -1.36 -5.73 6.10
C LYS A 49 -2.00 -6.25 7.39
N PRO A 50 -3.34 -6.22 7.53
CA PRO A 50 -4.02 -6.66 8.76
C PRO A 50 -3.74 -8.11 9.15
N GLN A 51 -3.41 -8.99 8.21
CA GLN A 51 -3.06 -10.40 8.48
C GLN A 51 -1.72 -10.55 9.20
N ASN A 52 -0.81 -9.58 9.03
CA ASN A 52 0.54 -9.59 9.63
C ASN A 52 0.62 -8.73 10.91
N ILE A 53 -0.52 -8.36 11.47
CA ILE A 53 -0.62 -7.60 12.72
C ILE A 53 -1.42 -8.43 13.71
N MET A 54 -0.79 -8.86 14.79
CA MET A 54 -1.45 -9.56 15.90
C MET A 54 -1.93 -8.54 16.92
N LEU A 55 -3.19 -8.65 17.29
CA LEU A 55 -3.83 -7.92 18.38
C LEU A 55 -3.81 -8.78 19.63
N LEU A 56 -3.23 -8.27 20.70
CA LEU A 56 -3.14 -8.94 21.99
C LEU A 56 -4.35 -8.58 22.87
N ALA A 57 -4.55 -9.34 23.95
CA ALA A 57 -5.69 -9.16 24.85
C ALA A 57 -5.70 -7.79 25.56
N ASP A 58 -4.54 -7.16 25.74
CA ASP A 58 -4.37 -5.84 26.35
C ASP A 58 -4.56 -4.68 25.35
N GLY A 59 -4.92 -4.98 24.10
CA GLY A 59 -5.09 -3.98 23.01
C GLY A 59 -3.78 -3.51 22.38
N SER A 60 -2.63 -4.04 22.79
CA SER A 60 -1.37 -3.82 22.09
C SER A 60 -1.27 -4.65 20.82
N ILE A 61 -0.37 -4.27 19.90
CA ILE A 61 -0.14 -5.01 18.67
C ILE A 61 1.30 -5.55 18.59
N LYS A 62 1.46 -6.66 17.87
CA LYS A 62 2.76 -7.13 17.38
C LYS A 62 2.72 -7.27 15.87
N MET A 63 3.72 -6.69 15.20
CA MET A 63 3.93 -6.88 13.77
C MET A 63 4.69 -8.18 13.55
N MET A 64 4.19 -8.99 12.61
CA MET A 64 4.73 -10.30 12.25
C MET A 64 5.20 -10.32 10.80
N ASP A 65 6.00 -11.34 10.46
CA ASP A 65 6.38 -11.65 9.08
C ASP A 65 7.01 -10.46 8.33
N PHE A 66 8.06 -9.88 8.91
CA PHE A 66 8.91 -8.94 8.19
C PHE A 66 9.38 -9.60 6.88
N GLY A 67 9.06 -8.97 5.73
CA GLY A 67 9.12 -9.52 4.38
C GLY A 67 10.51 -9.91 3.84
N ILE A 68 11.40 -10.38 4.71
CA ILE A 68 12.76 -10.86 4.36
C ILE A 68 12.71 -11.97 3.30
N ALA A 69 11.60 -12.74 3.24
CA ALA A 69 11.45 -13.90 2.36
C ALA A 69 10.92 -13.58 0.93
N ARG A 70 10.52 -12.34 0.61
CA ARG A 70 9.92 -12.04 -0.70
C ARG A 70 10.93 -11.87 -1.83
N PHE A 71 12.19 -11.54 -1.53
CA PHE A 71 13.26 -11.49 -2.55
C PHE A 71 13.58 -12.87 -3.15
N SER A 72 13.33 -13.97 -2.40
CA SER A 72 13.61 -15.33 -2.86
C SER A 72 12.46 -15.99 -3.64
N ARG A 73 11.23 -15.45 -3.58
CA ARG A 73 10.03 -16.07 -4.16
C ARG A 73 9.57 -15.50 -5.50
N ALA A 74 10.23 -14.49 -6.03
CA ALA A 74 9.93 -13.96 -7.36
C ALA A 74 10.19 -14.97 -8.51
N GLN A 75 10.75 -16.15 -8.21
CA GLN A 75 11.06 -17.21 -9.19
C GLN A 75 10.18 -18.46 -9.11
N SER A 76 9.22 -18.55 -8.20
CA SER A 76 8.32 -19.71 -8.15
C SER A 76 6.88 -19.31 -8.54
N GLN A 77 6.49 -19.76 -9.74
CA GLN A 77 5.18 -19.59 -10.38
C GLN A 77 4.08 -20.44 -9.73
N THR A 78 3.75 -20.21 -8.46
CA THR A 78 2.49 -20.71 -7.91
C THR A 78 1.77 -19.58 -7.22
N VAL A 79 0.78 -19.01 -7.94
CA VAL A 79 -0.18 -18.05 -7.38
C VAL A 79 -1.04 -18.80 -6.37
N SER A 80 -0.64 -18.81 -5.10
CA SER A 80 -1.47 -19.32 -4.01
C SER A 80 -2.46 -18.24 -3.55
N ASP A 81 -3.60 -18.63 -2.97
CA ASP A 81 -4.59 -17.70 -2.41
C ASP A 81 -3.99 -16.68 -1.43
N LYS A 82 -2.87 -17.03 -0.77
CA LYS A 82 -2.07 -16.11 0.05
C LYS A 82 -1.43 -14.98 -0.75
N ALA A 83 -1.10 -15.20 -2.04
CA ALA A 83 -0.55 -14.16 -2.89
C ALA A 83 -1.63 -13.16 -3.32
N ILE A 84 -2.86 -13.63 -3.56
CA ILE A 84 -4.01 -12.78 -3.91
C ILE A 84 -4.33 -11.81 -2.76
N GLY A 85 -4.37 -12.28 -1.51
CA GLY A 85 -4.64 -11.43 -0.35
C GLY A 85 -3.59 -10.34 -0.10
N SER A 86 -2.34 -10.56 -0.51
CA SER A 86 -1.25 -9.59 -0.30
C SER A 86 -1.20 -8.49 -1.36
N VAL A 87 -1.71 -8.73 -2.58
CA VAL A 87 -1.65 -7.74 -3.67
C VAL A 87 -2.47 -6.48 -3.38
N HIS A 88 -3.49 -6.59 -2.53
CA HIS A 88 -4.31 -5.44 -2.15
C HIS A 88 -3.58 -4.34 -1.39
N TYR A 89 -2.43 -4.65 -0.77
CA TYR A 89 -1.67 -3.73 0.08
C TYR A 89 -0.30 -3.37 -0.49
N ILE A 90 0.09 -3.92 -1.65
CA ILE A 90 1.39 -3.61 -2.26
C ILE A 90 1.43 -2.17 -2.76
N SER A 91 2.60 -1.56 -2.66
CA SER A 91 2.80 -0.22 -3.21
C SER A 91 2.95 -0.25 -4.74
N PRO A 92 2.71 0.89 -5.44
CA PRO A 92 2.92 1.00 -6.88
C PRO A 92 4.33 0.57 -7.33
N GLU A 93 5.37 0.96 -6.58
CA GLU A 93 6.76 0.58 -6.86
C GLU A 93 7.01 -0.92 -6.68
N GLN A 94 6.36 -1.56 -5.68
CA GLN A 94 6.41 -3.02 -5.56
C GLN A 94 5.73 -3.73 -6.73
N ALA A 95 4.56 -3.23 -7.14
CA ALA A 95 3.81 -3.80 -8.25
C ALA A 95 4.56 -3.68 -9.58
N LYS A 96 5.36 -2.61 -9.76
CA LYS A 96 6.25 -2.40 -10.91
C LYS A 96 7.56 -3.21 -10.83
N GLY A 97 7.93 -3.71 -9.66
CA GLY A 97 9.24 -4.32 -9.43
C GLY A 97 10.38 -3.30 -9.24
N ASP A 98 10.05 -2.06 -8.96
CA ASP A 98 11.00 -0.98 -8.70
C ASP A 98 11.68 -1.11 -7.32
N ARG A 99 12.69 -0.27 -7.08
CA ARG A 99 13.34 -0.21 -5.75
C ARG A 99 12.36 0.27 -4.69
N THR A 100 12.36 -0.42 -3.56
CA THR A 100 11.49 -0.14 -2.41
C THR A 100 12.29 0.45 -1.26
N ASP A 101 11.69 1.43 -0.56
CA ASP A 101 12.23 2.02 0.66
C ASP A 101 11.14 2.08 1.76
N ALA A 102 11.40 2.81 2.83
CA ALA A 102 10.48 2.96 3.97
C ALA A 102 9.09 3.50 3.56
N ARG A 103 8.99 4.26 2.47
CA ARG A 103 7.74 4.84 1.95
C ARG A 103 6.81 3.80 1.32
N THR A 104 7.35 2.63 0.99
CA THR A 104 6.57 1.44 0.60
C THR A 104 5.65 0.99 1.73
N ASP A 105 6.16 0.89 2.96
CA ASP A 105 5.38 0.51 4.13
C ASP A 105 4.32 1.58 4.46
N ILE A 106 4.63 2.86 4.25
CA ILE A 106 3.70 3.98 4.44
C ILE A 106 2.49 3.85 3.51
N TYR A 107 2.70 3.51 2.24
CA TYR A 107 1.61 3.25 1.30
C TYR A 107 0.71 2.11 1.80
N SER A 108 1.30 1.00 2.22
CA SER A 108 0.57 -0.15 2.75
C SER A 108 -0.22 0.20 4.03
N VAL A 109 0.32 1.05 4.91
CA VAL A 109 -0.42 1.60 6.06
C VAL A 109 -1.60 2.45 5.58
N GLY A 110 -1.43 3.28 4.54
CA GLY A 110 -2.53 4.05 3.94
C GLY A 110 -3.67 3.17 3.45
N VAL A 111 -3.36 2.08 2.72
CA VAL A 111 -4.35 1.09 2.26
C VAL A 111 -5.06 0.42 3.45
N MET A 112 -4.31 0.07 4.48
CA MET A 112 -4.86 -0.52 5.69
C MET A 112 -5.77 0.47 6.44
N LEU A 113 -5.41 1.75 6.54
CA LEU A 113 -6.27 2.80 7.10
C LEU A 113 -7.58 2.92 6.32
N TYR A 114 -7.49 2.95 4.99
CA TYR A 114 -8.66 3.00 4.12
C TYR A 114 -9.62 1.83 4.40
N GLU A 115 -9.08 0.61 4.47
CA GLU A 115 -9.88 -0.59 4.78
C GLU A 115 -10.50 -0.51 6.18
N MET A 116 -9.72 -0.18 7.21
CA MET A 116 -10.21 -0.08 8.58
C MET A 116 -11.34 0.94 8.73
N LEU A 117 -11.25 2.09 8.04
CA LEU A 117 -12.21 3.19 8.14
C LEU A 117 -13.46 2.96 7.29
N SER A 118 -13.34 2.33 6.13
CA SER A 118 -14.43 2.16 5.18
C SER A 118 -15.06 0.76 5.18
N GLY A 119 -14.36 -0.24 5.74
CA GLY A 119 -14.72 -1.65 5.62
C GLY A 119 -14.51 -2.23 4.23
N ARG A 120 -13.84 -1.48 3.33
CA ARG A 120 -13.64 -1.87 1.92
C ARG A 120 -12.19 -1.64 1.51
N LEU A 121 -11.70 -2.47 0.63
CA LEU A 121 -10.41 -2.23 -0.02
C LEU A 121 -10.51 -1.07 -1.02
N PRO A 122 -9.46 -0.24 -1.18
CA PRO A 122 -9.48 0.86 -2.16
C PRO A 122 -9.49 0.36 -3.60
N PHE A 123 -8.89 -0.81 -3.83
CA PHE A 123 -8.81 -1.49 -5.12
C PHE A 123 -9.17 -2.96 -4.95
N ASP A 124 -10.13 -3.42 -5.75
CA ASP A 124 -10.61 -4.78 -5.77
C ASP A 124 -10.94 -5.18 -7.22
N GLY A 125 -10.69 -6.43 -7.60
CA GLY A 125 -10.86 -6.89 -8.99
C GLY A 125 -10.64 -8.39 -9.15
N ASP A 126 -10.86 -8.87 -10.37
CA ASP A 126 -10.91 -10.29 -10.74
C ASP A 126 -9.50 -10.96 -10.83
N GLY A 127 -8.63 -10.66 -9.89
CA GLY A 127 -7.34 -11.32 -9.77
C GLY A 127 -6.16 -10.41 -9.46
N ALA A 128 -5.06 -11.01 -9.04
CA ALA A 128 -3.89 -10.31 -8.55
C ALA A 128 -3.29 -9.32 -9.56
N VAL A 129 -3.30 -9.65 -10.85
CA VAL A 129 -2.76 -8.78 -11.90
C VAL A 129 -3.61 -7.53 -12.07
N SER A 130 -4.95 -7.68 -12.10
CA SER A 130 -5.88 -6.53 -12.19
C SER A 130 -5.69 -5.58 -11.02
N ILE A 131 -5.64 -6.12 -9.79
CA ILE A 131 -5.42 -5.33 -8.57
C ILE A 131 -4.05 -4.63 -8.61
N ALA A 132 -2.99 -5.32 -9.04
CA ALA A 132 -1.66 -4.72 -9.17
C ALA A 132 -1.64 -3.54 -10.16
N ILE A 133 -2.35 -3.64 -11.28
CA ILE A 133 -2.51 -2.54 -12.23
C ILE A 133 -3.24 -1.36 -11.58
N MET A 134 -4.33 -1.61 -10.84
CA MET A 134 -5.03 -0.55 -10.11
C MET A 134 -4.14 0.11 -9.05
N GLN A 135 -3.28 -0.66 -8.36
CA GLN A 135 -2.29 -0.10 -7.44
C GLN A 135 -1.32 0.86 -8.14
N ILE A 136 -0.98 0.60 -9.39
CA ILE A 136 -0.07 1.43 -10.18
C ILE A 136 -0.75 2.71 -10.68
N SER A 137 -1.94 2.59 -11.26
CA SER A 137 -2.53 3.64 -12.11
C SER A 137 -3.79 4.28 -11.56
N ASP A 138 -4.62 3.52 -10.81
CA ASP A 138 -5.96 3.99 -10.50
C ASP A 138 -5.99 4.84 -9.23
N LYS A 139 -6.91 5.79 -9.18
CA LYS A 139 -7.20 6.56 -7.96
C LYS A 139 -8.27 5.84 -7.16
N ALA A 140 -8.02 5.66 -5.87
CA ALA A 140 -9.04 5.18 -4.94
C ALA A 140 -10.22 6.16 -4.87
N LYS A 141 -11.41 5.63 -4.61
CA LYS A 141 -12.54 6.51 -4.29
C LYS A 141 -12.20 7.33 -3.05
N PRO A 142 -12.46 8.65 -3.05
CA PRO A 142 -12.21 9.49 -1.87
C PRO A 142 -12.83 8.88 -0.61
N LEU A 143 -12.04 8.79 0.46
CA LEU A 143 -12.50 8.15 1.70
C LEU A 143 -13.73 8.86 2.28
N ALA A 144 -13.83 10.18 2.16
CA ALA A 144 -14.99 10.96 2.57
C ALA A 144 -16.29 10.57 1.85
N GLN A 145 -16.21 10.00 0.64
CA GLN A 145 -17.41 9.52 -0.08
C GLN A 145 -17.85 8.12 0.36
N VAL A 146 -16.92 7.27 0.77
CA VAL A 146 -17.22 5.87 1.16
C VAL A 146 -17.42 5.70 2.66
N ALA A 147 -16.90 6.64 3.47
CA ALA A 147 -17.01 6.67 4.92
C ALA A 147 -17.22 8.12 5.42
N PRO A 148 -18.41 8.71 5.20
CA PRO A 148 -18.69 10.13 5.45
C PRO A 148 -18.59 10.54 6.93
N ASN A 149 -18.63 9.59 7.86
CA ASN A 149 -18.49 9.82 9.29
C ASN A 149 -17.01 9.93 9.76
N VAL A 150 -16.06 9.71 8.86
CA VAL A 150 -14.63 9.84 9.17
C VAL A 150 -14.23 11.32 9.12
N PRO A 151 -13.57 11.85 10.18
CA PRO A 151 -13.09 13.23 10.17
C PRO A 151 -12.18 13.53 8.98
N GLN A 152 -12.34 14.74 8.40
CA GLN A 152 -11.67 15.13 7.16
C GLN A 152 -10.14 15.06 7.26
N GLY A 153 -9.56 15.44 8.38
CA GLY A 153 -8.10 15.33 8.58
C GLY A 153 -7.59 13.90 8.47
N LEU A 154 -8.36 12.92 8.97
CA LEU A 154 -7.97 11.51 8.86
C LEU A 154 -8.13 10.97 7.42
N CYS A 155 -9.14 11.44 6.68
CA CYS A 155 -9.25 11.17 5.25
C CYS A 155 -8.01 11.67 4.50
N GLN A 156 -7.59 12.92 4.76
CA GLN A 156 -6.42 13.53 4.14
C GLN A 156 -5.11 12.78 4.49
N ILE A 157 -4.93 12.36 5.75
CA ILE A 157 -3.77 11.54 6.15
C ILE A 157 -3.73 10.24 5.35
N THR A 158 -4.86 9.55 5.23
CA THR A 158 -4.98 8.29 4.50
C THR A 158 -4.68 8.47 3.01
N GLU A 159 -5.27 9.50 2.39
CA GLU A 159 -5.09 9.80 0.97
C GLU A 159 -3.63 10.17 0.65
N LYS A 160 -2.99 11.02 1.49
CA LYS A 160 -1.57 11.36 1.32
C LYS A 160 -0.66 10.13 1.44
N ALA A 161 -0.93 9.22 2.37
CA ALA A 161 -0.17 7.98 2.48
C ALA A 161 -0.30 7.10 1.24
N MET A 162 -1.45 7.14 0.54
CA MET A 162 -1.76 6.38 -0.66
C MET A 162 -1.38 7.07 -1.98
N GLU A 163 -0.65 8.18 -1.96
CA GLU A 163 -0.14 8.81 -3.18
C GLU A 163 0.69 7.81 -3.99
N LYS A 164 0.51 7.82 -5.33
CA LYS A 164 1.20 6.88 -6.22
C LYS A 164 2.68 7.18 -6.32
N ASP A 165 3.03 8.45 -6.30
CA ASP A 165 4.40 8.96 -6.28
C ASP A 165 4.94 8.91 -4.84
N PRO A 166 6.00 8.12 -4.54
CA PRO A 166 6.58 8.05 -3.20
C PRO A 166 7.03 9.42 -2.65
N ASP A 167 7.44 10.35 -3.52
CA ASP A 167 7.91 11.67 -3.11
C ASP A 167 6.78 12.59 -2.60
N LYS A 168 5.51 12.24 -2.90
CA LYS A 168 4.32 12.94 -2.43
C LYS A 168 3.73 12.36 -1.15
N ARG A 169 4.19 11.18 -0.73
CA ARG A 169 3.78 10.54 0.53
C ARG A 169 4.47 11.20 1.72
N TYR A 170 4.15 10.73 2.91
CA TYR A 170 5.01 10.94 4.07
C TYR A 170 6.38 10.32 3.81
N GLN A 171 7.44 11.04 4.15
CA GLN A 171 8.80 10.56 3.87
C GLN A 171 9.34 9.60 4.93
N SER A 172 8.65 9.47 6.05
CA SER A 172 8.98 8.52 7.12
C SER A 172 7.74 8.14 7.93
N ALA A 173 7.81 6.98 8.60
CA ALA A 173 6.79 6.58 9.56
C ALA A 173 6.65 7.61 10.71
N LYS A 174 7.75 8.29 11.07
CA LYS A 174 7.74 9.37 12.06
C LYS A 174 6.89 10.55 11.58
N GLU A 175 7.07 11.02 10.34
CA GLU A 175 6.30 12.13 9.77
C GLU A 175 4.78 11.81 9.75
N MET A 176 4.42 10.59 9.33
CA MET A 176 3.02 10.16 9.35
C MET A 176 2.47 10.06 10.78
N LEU A 177 3.27 9.58 11.73
CA LEU A 177 2.90 9.51 13.14
C LEU A 177 2.66 10.90 13.72
N GLU A 178 3.49 11.89 13.40
CA GLU A 178 3.32 13.29 13.80
C GLU A 178 2.00 13.88 13.30
N ALA A 179 1.63 13.61 12.06
CA ALA A 179 0.34 14.02 11.50
C ALA A 179 -0.85 13.35 12.23
N ILE A 180 -0.74 12.08 12.59
CA ILE A 180 -1.76 11.37 13.39
C ILE A 180 -1.84 11.96 14.81
N GLU A 181 -0.73 12.26 15.46
CA GLU A 181 -0.72 12.88 16.78
C GLU A 181 -1.30 14.31 16.75
N GLU A 182 -1.07 15.05 15.68
CA GLU A 182 -1.70 16.36 15.47
C GLU A 182 -3.21 16.22 15.27
N PHE A 183 -3.66 15.28 14.45
CA PHE A 183 -5.07 14.94 14.29
C PHE A 183 -5.73 14.53 15.62
N LYS A 184 -5.06 13.71 16.45
CA LYS A 184 -5.57 13.31 17.77
C LYS A 184 -5.80 14.49 18.69
N ARG A 185 -4.93 15.50 18.64
CA ARG A 185 -5.07 16.75 19.43
C ARG A 185 -6.22 17.62 18.93
N ASN A 186 -6.45 17.63 17.63
CA ASN A 186 -7.53 18.37 16.99
C ASN A 186 -8.20 17.56 15.88
N PRO A 187 -9.24 16.74 16.19
CA PRO A 187 -9.93 15.92 15.19
C PRO A 187 -10.65 16.71 14.07
N SER A 188 -10.83 18.03 14.26
CA SER A 188 -11.43 18.91 13.26
C SER A 188 -10.39 19.54 12.32
N ILE A 189 -9.11 19.19 12.48
CA ILE A 189 -8.02 19.71 11.63
C ILE A 189 -8.27 19.40 10.17
N ARG A 190 -7.86 20.34 9.31
CA ARG A 190 -7.73 20.15 7.88
C ARG A 190 -6.28 20.44 7.51
N PHE A 191 -5.60 19.48 6.94
CA PHE A 191 -4.21 19.64 6.53
C PHE A 191 -4.16 20.37 5.20
N GLU A 192 -3.34 21.41 5.11
CA GLU A 192 -3.00 22.08 3.86
C GLU A 192 -1.76 21.37 3.27
N TYR A 193 -1.97 20.28 2.56
CA TYR A 193 -0.88 19.70 1.77
C TYR A 193 -0.73 20.54 0.50
N GLU A 194 0.37 21.26 0.39
CA GLU A 194 0.77 21.86 -0.88
C GLU A 194 1.04 20.74 -1.89
N TYR A 195 0.00 20.28 -2.55
CA TYR A 195 0.18 19.59 -3.83
C TYR A 195 0.70 20.65 -4.78
N ARG A 196 2.01 20.75 -4.96
CA ARG A 196 2.58 21.45 -6.10
C ARG A 196 1.99 20.80 -7.34
N ASN A 197 0.88 21.35 -7.80
CA ASN A 197 0.31 21.01 -9.09
C ASN A 197 1.39 21.32 -10.12
N MET A 198 2.11 20.29 -10.57
CA MET A 198 2.92 20.33 -11.78
C MET A 198 2.00 20.44 -13.01
N GLN A 199 0.97 21.27 -12.94
CA GLN A 199 0.30 21.90 -14.08
C GLN A 199 0.93 23.27 -14.33
N ASP A 200 2.23 23.40 -14.10
CA ASP A 200 3.01 24.48 -14.62
C ASP A 200 3.31 24.20 -16.09
N ASN A 201 2.39 24.75 -16.91
CA ASN A 201 2.54 25.21 -18.28
C ASN A 201 3.79 24.69 -19.04
N PRO A 202 3.62 23.68 -19.93
CA PRO A 202 4.72 23.16 -20.75
C PRO A 202 5.46 24.21 -21.56
N GLN A 203 4.90 25.40 -21.75
CA GLN A 203 5.49 26.49 -22.56
C GLN A 203 6.59 27.30 -21.89
N LYS A 204 6.73 27.26 -20.55
CA LYS A 204 7.84 27.98 -19.88
C LYS A 204 9.18 27.24 -19.87
N ASN A 205 9.19 25.93 -20.09
CA ASN A 205 10.43 25.14 -20.11
C ASN A 205 11.11 25.09 -21.49
N ILE A 206 10.41 25.41 -22.59
CA ILE A 206 11.01 25.41 -23.92
C ILE A 206 11.96 26.60 -24.08
N ASN A 207 11.66 27.73 -23.47
CA ASN A 207 12.49 28.94 -23.59
C ASN A 207 13.78 28.92 -22.72
N ARG A 208 13.92 27.98 -21.80
CA ARG A 208 15.14 27.85 -20.98
C ARG A 208 16.18 26.88 -21.57
N VAL A 209 15.77 25.97 -22.46
CA VAL A 209 16.65 24.99 -23.11
C VAL A 209 17.25 25.58 -24.40
N VAL A 210 16.56 26.52 -25.05
CA VAL A 210 17.02 27.11 -26.33
C VAL A 210 18.16 28.12 -26.15
N ASN A 211 18.33 28.70 -24.96
CA ASN A 211 19.36 29.73 -24.72
C ASN A 211 20.72 29.20 -24.28
N ASN A 212 20.93 27.88 -24.18
CA ASN A 212 22.21 27.28 -23.75
C ASN A 212 22.84 26.32 -24.77
N ALA A 213 22.37 26.27 -26.02
CA ALA A 213 22.99 25.46 -27.06
C ALA A 213 23.91 26.35 -27.92
N LYS A 214 25.22 26.25 -27.66
CA LYS A 214 26.26 26.72 -28.63
C LYS A 214 26.25 25.80 -29.84
N PRO A 215 26.41 26.35 -31.07
CA PRO A 215 26.38 25.56 -32.29
C PRO A 215 27.73 24.84 -32.52
N GLY A 216 27.70 23.55 -32.72
CA GLY A 216 28.81 22.73 -33.17
C GLY A 216 28.41 21.89 -34.41
N PRO A 217 29.36 21.45 -35.26
CA PRO A 217 29.20 21.40 -36.72
C PRO A 217 28.57 20.12 -37.27
N LYS A 218 28.06 20.27 -38.51
CA LYS A 218 27.40 19.27 -39.38
C LYS A 218 28.36 18.17 -39.84
N SER A 219 27.90 16.93 -39.93
CA SER A 219 28.24 15.85 -40.89
C SER A 219 27.56 14.57 -40.39
N GLY A 220 26.88 13.72 -41.12
CA GLY A 220 26.87 13.22 -42.41
C GLY A 220 25.88 12.04 -42.40
N SER A 221 25.12 11.90 -43.47
CA SER A 221 24.18 10.82 -43.76
C SER A 221 24.85 9.48 -43.94
N ILE A 222 24.18 8.36 -43.59
CA ILE A 222 24.19 7.11 -44.36
C ILE A 222 22.97 6.24 -44.03
N ARG A 223 22.47 5.59 -45.07
CA ARG A 223 21.25 4.87 -45.32
C ARG A 223 21.30 3.37 -44.86
N THR A 224 20.07 2.84 -44.74
CA THR A 224 19.55 1.54 -45.29
C THR A 224 19.62 0.26 -44.50
N GLY A 225 18.50 -0.43 -44.51
CA GLY A 225 18.26 -1.88 -44.62
C GLY A 225 17.86 -2.54 -43.31
N GLY A 226 16.80 -3.24 -43.11
CA GLY A 226 15.93 -3.99 -43.97
C GLY A 226 15.67 -5.37 -43.33
N ALA A 227 14.41 -5.74 -43.17
CA ALA A 227 13.81 -7.07 -43.30
C ALA A 227 13.85 -8.13 -42.17
N ARG A 228 12.63 -8.39 -41.63
CA ARG A 228 11.81 -9.66 -41.76
C ARG A 228 12.12 -10.92 -40.91
N ARG A 229 11.05 -11.37 -40.29
CA ARG A 229 10.25 -12.64 -40.24
C ARG A 229 10.36 -13.37 -38.87
N ALA A 230 9.24 -13.59 -38.16
CA ALA A 230 8.11 -14.51 -38.27
C ALA A 230 8.35 -15.93 -37.67
N GLY A 231 7.40 -16.44 -36.90
CA GLY A 231 7.18 -17.87 -36.58
C GLY A 231 6.74 -18.08 -35.15
N THR A 232 5.44 -18.16 -34.83
CA THR A 232 4.54 -19.32 -34.63
C THR A 232 5.09 -20.37 -33.65
N SER A 233 4.39 -20.77 -32.62
CA SER A 233 3.18 -21.57 -32.46
C SER A 233 2.98 -22.06 -31.03
N ASN A 234 1.70 -22.21 -30.64
CA ASN A 234 1.05 -22.83 -29.48
C ASN A 234 1.04 -24.38 -29.65
N PRO A 235 0.38 -25.25 -28.83
CA PRO A 235 -0.17 -25.16 -27.45
C PRO A 235 0.09 -26.45 -26.60
N GLY A 236 -0.43 -26.49 -25.34
CA GLY A 236 -0.51 -27.75 -24.58
C GLY A 236 -1.20 -27.67 -23.22
N ARG A 237 -2.31 -28.31 -23.16
CA ARG A 237 -3.36 -28.49 -22.14
C ARG A 237 -2.99 -29.58 -21.12
N SER A 238 -3.31 -29.47 -19.83
CA SER A 238 -4.12 -30.50 -19.13
C SER A 238 -4.38 -30.22 -17.63
N LYS A 239 -5.44 -30.89 -17.15
CA LYS A 239 -6.24 -30.78 -15.93
C LYS A 239 -5.63 -31.54 -14.74
N GLY A 240 -6.03 -31.18 -13.51
CA GLY A 240 -5.98 -32.06 -12.33
C GLY A 240 -6.56 -31.43 -11.05
N LYS A 241 -7.69 -31.97 -10.57
CA LYS A 241 -8.44 -31.67 -9.34
C LYS A 241 -7.92 -32.45 -8.13
N LYS A 242 -8.19 -31.88 -6.92
CA LYS A 242 -8.59 -32.44 -5.59
C LYS A 242 -7.84 -31.69 -4.50
N GLY A 243 -8.37 -31.06 -3.44
CA GLY A 243 -9.45 -31.40 -2.53
C GLY A 243 -8.87 -31.84 -1.19
N ALA A 244 -8.86 -30.98 -0.14
CA ALA A 244 -8.74 -31.42 1.24
C ALA A 244 -9.24 -30.36 2.25
N ALA A 245 -9.86 -30.85 3.32
CA ALA A 245 -10.77 -30.24 4.26
C ALA A 245 -10.18 -29.25 5.24
N ALA A 246 -11.02 -28.31 5.70
CA ALA A 246 -10.79 -27.33 6.74
C ALA A 246 -11.08 -27.90 8.13
N ALA A 247 -10.22 -27.61 9.10
CA ALA A 247 -10.46 -27.85 10.52
C ALA A 247 -11.08 -26.60 11.17
N GLU A 248 -12.23 -26.76 11.79
CA GLU A 248 -12.93 -25.72 12.55
C GLU A 248 -12.16 -25.33 13.82
N LYS A 249 -11.91 -24.04 13.99
CA LYS A 249 -11.43 -23.44 15.24
C LYS A 249 -12.58 -22.74 15.96
N LYS A 250 -12.70 -22.99 17.26
CA LYS A 250 -13.69 -22.37 18.17
C LYS A 250 -13.53 -20.83 18.19
N PRO A 251 -14.61 -20.07 18.36
CA PRO A 251 -14.53 -18.61 18.38
C PRO A 251 -13.85 -18.10 19.65
N PHE A 252 -12.87 -17.22 19.45
CA PHE A 252 -12.22 -16.46 20.52
C PHE A 252 -13.07 -15.22 20.79
N SER A 253 -13.53 -15.07 22.03
CA SER A 253 -14.32 -13.90 22.44
C SER A 253 -13.38 -12.78 22.85
N VAL A 254 -13.30 -11.72 22.04
CA VAL A 254 -12.62 -10.47 22.42
C VAL A 254 -13.66 -9.53 22.97
N LEU A 255 -13.51 -9.15 24.23
CA LEU A 255 -14.30 -8.05 24.83
C LEU A 255 -14.03 -6.75 24.02
N PRO A 256 -15.07 -5.93 23.78
CA PRO A 256 -14.87 -4.66 23.11
C PRO A 256 -13.94 -3.77 23.94
N ILE A 257 -12.88 -3.28 23.29
CA ILE A 257 -11.97 -2.29 23.89
C ILE A 257 -12.77 -0.99 23.99
N PHE A 258 -13.18 -0.62 25.19
CA PHE A 258 -13.84 0.65 25.44
C PHE A 258 -12.82 1.78 25.42
N PHE A 259 -12.90 2.63 24.40
CA PHE A 259 -12.24 3.93 24.39
C PHE A 259 -13.24 4.97 24.92
N GLY A 260 -13.03 5.43 26.15
CA GLY A 260 -13.73 6.55 26.74
C GLY A 260 -13.42 7.88 26.04
#